data_dc0d78739ff809d2aa6080d573a6ded4
#
_entry.id   dc0d78739ff809d2aa6080d573a6ded4
#
_cell.length_a   1.000
_cell.length_b   1.000
_cell.length_c   1.000
_cell.angle_alpha   90.00
_cell.angle_beta   90.00
_cell.angle_gamma   90.00
#
_symmetry.space_group_name_H-M   'P 1'
#
loop_
_entity.id
_entity.type
_entity.pdbx_description
1 polymer ?
#
loop_
_entity_poly.entity_id
_entity_poly.type
_entity_poly.pdbx_seq_one_letter_code
_entity_poly.pdbx_strand_id
1 'polypeptide(L)'
;MLQYPRGDSSMVNLGNDWDEILKNEFSKPYYKELRKFLKAEYQNHTIYPPMNDIFNALRCTSFADTKVVIIGQDPYHGAGQAHGMCFSVKKGTPPPPSLQNIFKEIHSDLGIDMNAGHGELTAWAKQGVLLLNTVLTVREGEPNSHKNMGWETFTDRVISELNNKQTPVVFLLWGAHARKKASVITNPIHYKLTAPHPSPLSAYNGFFGCKHFSKTNELLTASGQTPIDWHLD
;
A
#
# COMPACT_ATOMS: atom_id res chain seq x y z
N MET A 1 -22.73 -12.73 -15.89
CA MET A 1 -23.41 -11.46 -15.61
C MET A 1 -23.23 -11.16 -14.13
N LEU A 2 -22.30 -10.28 -13.78
CA LEU A 2 -22.10 -9.84 -12.38
C LEU A 2 -23.20 -8.82 -12.06
N GLN A 3 -24.13 -9.19 -11.19
CA GLN A 3 -25.16 -8.29 -10.70
C GLN A 3 -24.54 -7.25 -9.77
N TYR A 4 -24.52 -5.98 -10.19
CA TYR A 4 -24.43 -4.87 -9.25
C TYR A 4 -25.71 -4.83 -8.41
N PRO A 5 -25.64 -4.73 -7.09
CA PRO A 5 -26.85 -4.51 -6.31
C PRO A 5 -27.51 -3.20 -6.76
N ARG A 6 -28.79 -3.27 -7.12
CA ARG A 6 -29.64 -2.11 -7.42
C ARG A 6 -29.98 -1.45 -6.08
N GLY A 7 -29.33 -0.34 -5.78
CA GLY A 7 -29.61 0.47 -4.60
C GLY A 7 -28.64 1.64 -4.57
N ASP A 8 -29.19 2.84 -4.52
CA ASP A 8 -28.47 4.09 -4.32
C ASP A 8 -27.80 4.07 -2.94
N SER A 9 -26.51 4.17 -2.90
CA SER A 9 -25.50 4.11 -1.84
C SER A 9 -24.70 2.80 -1.83
N SER A 10 -23.92 2.57 -2.85
CA SER A 10 -22.76 1.68 -2.71
C SER A 10 -21.69 2.40 -1.87
N MET A 11 -21.93 2.58 -0.57
CA MET A 11 -20.85 2.93 0.34
C MET A 11 -19.84 1.77 0.26
N VAL A 12 -18.60 2.11 -0.06
CA VAL A 12 -17.48 1.18 0.08
C VAL A 12 -17.48 0.76 1.54
N ASN A 13 -17.53 -0.54 1.81
CA ASN A 13 -17.40 -1.08 3.16
C ASN A 13 -15.98 -1.61 3.34
N LEU A 14 -15.22 -0.98 4.22
CA LEU A 14 -13.85 -1.37 4.57
C LEU A 14 -13.85 -2.31 5.79
N GLY A 15 -14.91 -2.29 6.59
CA GLY A 15 -15.12 -3.18 7.73
C GLY A 15 -14.34 -2.79 8.99
N ASN A 16 -13.87 -1.55 9.07
CA ASN A 16 -13.16 -1.01 10.22
C ASN A 16 -13.34 0.52 10.33
N ASP A 17 -12.54 1.19 11.16
CA ASP A 17 -12.63 2.63 11.45
C ASP A 17 -12.39 3.55 10.24
N TRP A 18 -11.77 3.07 9.17
CA TRP A 18 -11.68 3.79 7.91
C TRP A 18 -13.06 4.12 7.31
N ASP A 19 -14.09 3.32 7.57
CA ASP A 19 -15.45 3.59 7.07
C ASP A 19 -15.97 4.95 7.56
N GLU A 20 -15.74 5.26 8.84
CA GLU A 20 -16.16 6.56 9.40
C GLU A 20 -15.22 7.70 8.95
N ILE A 21 -13.92 7.45 8.93
CA ILE A 21 -12.90 8.46 8.57
C ILE A 21 -13.05 8.91 7.12
N LEU A 22 -13.33 7.98 6.20
CA LEU A 22 -13.39 8.23 4.76
C LEU A 22 -14.82 8.36 4.22
N LYS A 23 -15.86 8.30 5.07
CA LYS A 23 -17.27 8.31 4.63
C LYS A 23 -17.62 9.41 3.65
N ASN A 24 -17.13 10.62 3.89
CA ASN A 24 -17.39 11.77 3.05
C ASN A 24 -16.57 11.77 1.75
N GLU A 25 -15.48 11.00 1.69
CA GLU A 25 -14.61 10.96 0.53
C GLU A 25 -15.27 10.30 -0.67
N PHE A 26 -16.03 9.23 -0.42
CA PHE A 26 -16.74 8.46 -1.45
C PHE A 26 -17.89 9.23 -2.12
N SER A 27 -18.36 10.35 -1.53
CA SER A 27 -19.40 11.22 -2.10
C SER A 27 -18.87 12.39 -2.92
N LYS A 28 -17.55 12.65 -2.88
CA LYS A 28 -16.93 13.79 -3.56
C LYS A 28 -17.01 13.69 -5.09
N PRO A 29 -17.08 14.82 -5.81
CA PRO A 29 -17.17 14.83 -7.27
C PRO A 29 -16.07 14.02 -7.95
N TYR A 30 -14.80 14.20 -7.56
CA TYR A 30 -13.69 13.47 -8.18
C TYR A 30 -13.82 11.96 -8.02
N TYR A 31 -14.32 11.49 -6.85
CA TYR A 31 -14.49 10.06 -6.61
C TYR A 31 -15.65 9.47 -7.42
N LYS A 32 -16.71 10.24 -7.63
CA LYS A 32 -17.82 9.85 -8.52
C LYS A 32 -17.34 9.70 -9.97
N GLU A 33 -16.51 10.62 -10.45
CA GLU A 33 -15.90 10.53 -11.79
C GLU A 33 -14.92 9.35 -11.88
N LEU A 34 -14.10 9.13 -10.85
CA LEU A 34 -13.23 7.95 -10.76
C LEU A 34 -14.05 6.65 -10.83
N ARG A 35 -15.16 6.55 -10.10
CA ARG A 35 -16.04 5.37 -10.15
C ARG A 35 -16.64 5.14 -11.54
N LYS A 36 -17.06 6.21 -12.20
CA LYS A 36 -17.58 6.14 -13.57
C LYS A 36 -16.52 5.65 -14.55
N PHE A 37 -15.31 6.19 -14.44
CA PHE A 37 -14.14 5.74 -15.19
C PHE A 37 -13.87 4.25 -14.94
N LEU A 38 -13.72 3.82 -13.69
CA LEU A 38 -13.44 2.44 -13.33
C LEU A 38 -14.51 1.47 -13.82
N LYS A 39 -15.79 1.87 -13.78
CA LYS A 39 -16.88 1.04 -14.32
C LYS A 39 -16.66 0.75 -15.80
N ALA A 40 -16.27 1.74 -16.59
CA ALA A 40 -15.98 1.55 -18.01
C ALA A 40 -14.71 0.70 -18.21
N GLU A 41 -13.67 0.94 -17.39
CA GLU A 41 -12.43 0.18 -17.46
C GLU A 41 -12.63 -1.33 -17.21
N TYR A 42 -13.32 -1.70 -16.11
CA TYR A 42 -13.61 -3.11 -15.80
C TYR A 42 -14.57 -3.78 -16.77
N GLN A 43 -15.33 -3.01 -17.54
CA GLN A 43 -16.20 -3.57 -18.62
C GLN A 43 -15.44 -3.84 -19.91
N ASN A 44 -14.41 -3.06 -20.23
CA ASN A 44 -13.76 -3.06 -21.53
C ASN A 44 -12.32 -3.61 -21.51
N HIS A 45 -11.70 -3.71 -20.33
CA HIS A 45 -10.31 -4.10 -20.16
C HIS A 45 -10.13 -5.09 -18.99
N THR A 46 -9.03 -5.82 -19.00
CA THR A 46 -8.57 -6.58 -17.84
C THR A 46 -7.88 -5.62 -16.87
N ILE A 47 -8.44 -5.46 -15.67
CA ILE A 47 -7.97 -4.52 -14.64
C ILE A 47 -7.49 -5.28 -13.41
N TYR A 48 -6.38 -4.85 -12.85
CA TYR A 48 -5.84 -5.36 -11.59
C TYR A 48 -5.80 -4.28 -10.51
N PRO A 49 -6.00 -4.67 -9.24
CA PRO A 49 -6.50 -5.96 -8.76
C PRO A 49 -7.96 -6.18 -9.15
N PRO A 50 -8.55 -7.38 -8.91
CA PRO A 50 -9.98 -7.59 -8.98
C PRO A 50 -10.73 -6.54 -8.15
N MET A 51 -11.92 -6.13 -8.59
CA MET A 51 -12.67 -5.00 -8.00
C MET A 51 -12.87 -5.13 -6.48
N ASN A 52 -13.09 -6.35 -5.98
CA ASN A 52 -13.29 -6.60 -4.56
C ASN A 52 -11.99 -6.47 -3.74
N ASP A 53 -10.83 -6.52 -4.39
CA ASP A 53 -9.52 -6.47 -3.73
C ASP A 53 -8.93 -5.05 -3.68
N ILE A 54 -9.52 -4.05 -4.38
CA ILE A 54 -8.97 -2.68 -4.52
C ILE A 54 -8.55 -2.07 -3.17
N PHE A 55 -9.38 -2.27 -2.14
CA PHE A 55 -9.18 -1.65 -0.83
C PHE A 55 -8.61 -2.59 0.23
N ASN A 56 -7.99 -3.70 -0.16
CA ASN A 56 -7.49 -4.68 0.81
C ASN A 56 -6.43 -4.10 1.76
N ALA A 57 -5.61 -3.15 1.33
CA ALA A 57 -4.68 -2.45 2.23
C ALA A 57 -5.42 -1.81 3.42
N LEU A 58 -6.52 -1.08 3.16
CA LEU A 58 -7.32 -0.44 4.20
C LEU A 58 -8.16 -1.43 5.00
N ARG A 59 -8.62 -2.53 4.38
CA ARG A 59 -9.37 -3.59 5.09
C ARG A 59 -8.51 -4.39 6.04
N CYS A 60 -7.26 -4.66 5.63
CA CYS A 60 -6.33 -5.47 6.43
C CYS A 60 -5.65 -4.67 7.55
N THR A 61 -5.58 -3.35 7.41
CA THR A 61 -4.92 -2.46 8.39
C THR A 61 -5.86 -1.30 8.71
N SER A 62 -6.42 -1.29 9.92
CA SER A 62 -7.28 -0.20 10.40
C SER A 62 -6.49 1.10 10.58
N PHE A 63 -7.16 2.24 10.65
CA PHE A 63 -6.52 3.50 10.98
C PHE A 63 -5.90 3.46 12.38
N ALA A 64 -6.64 2.94 13.36
CA ALA A 64 -6.17 2.84 14.73
C ALA A 64 -4.89 2.01 14.83
N ASP A 65 -4.83 0.86 14.16
CA ASP A 65 -3.70 -0.07 14.22
C ASP A 65 -2.51 0.35 13.34
N THR A 66 -2.71 1.28 12.38
CA THR A 66 -1.63 1.71 11.48
C THR A 66 -0.49 2.37 12.26
N LYS A 67 0.67 1.75 12.23
CA LYS A 67 1.93 2.25 12.83
C LYS A 67 3.09 2.33 11.85
N VAL A 68 2.99 1.64 10.71
CA VAL A 68 3.94 1.72 9.59
C VAL A 68 3.16 1.91 8.30
N VAL A 69 3.67 2.73 7.38
CA VAL A 69 3.11 2.89 6.04
C VAL A 69 4.19 2.66 5.01
N ILE A 70 3.99 1.72 4.11
CA ILE A 70 4.83 1.53 2.93
C ILE A 70 4.05 2.07 1.73
N ILE A 71 4.66 3.01 0.99
CA ILE A 71 4.00 3.63 -0.16
C ILE A 71 4.56 3.06 -1.45
N GLY A 72 3.69 2.39 -2.21
CA GLY A 72 3.92 1.95 -3.58
C GLY A 72 3.39 2.96 -4.60
N GLN A 73 3.62 2.70 -5.88
CA GLN A 73 3.15 3.55 -6.98
C GLN A 73 1.79 3.08 -7.49
N ASP A 74 1.75 2.01 -8.23
CA ASP A 74 0.58 1.36 -8.79
C ASP A 74 0.66 -0.17 -8.59
N PRO A 75 -0.43 -0.91 -8.77
CA PRO A 75 -0.42 -2.36 -8.61
C PRO A 75 0.46 -3.05 -9.66
N TYR A 76 0.90 -4.26 -9.37
CA TYR A 76 1.45 -5.13 -10.38
C TYR A 76 0.43 -5.34 -11.50
N HIS A 77 0.89 -5.26 -12.75
CA HIS A 77 0.05 -5.35 -13.95
C HIS A 77 0.04 -6.73 -14.62
N GLY A 78 0.66 -7.73 -14.00
CA GLY A 78 0.65 -9.12 -14.45
C GLY A 78 -0.51 -9.90 -13.85
N ALA A 79 -0.99 -10.91 -14.59
CA ALA A 79 -2.08 -11.77 -14.15
C ALA A 79 -1.80 -12.44 -12.81
N GLY A 80 -2.77 -12.42 -11.89
CA GLY A 80 -2.70 -13.10 -10.60
C GLY A 80 -1.78 -12.45 -9.56
N GLN A 81 -1.11 -11.33 -9.87
CA GLN A 81 -0.16 -10.69 -8.95
C GLN A 81 -0.85 -9.78 -7.93
N ALA A 82 -1.48 -8.72 -8.40
CA ALA A 82 -2.05 -7.69 -7.52
C ALA A 82 -3.30 -8.17 -6.76
N HIS A 83 -3.36 -7.81 -5.48
CA HIS A 83 -4.52 -8.06 -4.62
C HIS A 83 -4.82 -6.91 -3.64
N GLY A 84 -4.47 -5.68 -4.02
CA GLY A 84 -4.85 -4.46 -3.29
C GLY A 84 -3.90 -4.04 -2.18
N MET A 85 -2.69 -4.61 -2.11
CA MET A 85 -1.61 -4.22 -1.20
C MET A 85 -0.32 -4.02 -1.98
N CYS A 86 0.39 -2.91 -1.75
CA CYS A 86 1.63 -2.62 -2.48
C CYS A 86 2.71 -3.67 -2.20
N PHE A 87 3.51 -3.99 -3.21
CA PHE A 87 4.57 -5.01 -3.21
C PHE A 87 4.12 -6.45 -2.96
N SER A 88 2.91 -6.68 -2.45
CA SER A 88 2.38 -8.00 -2.13
C SER A 88 1.82 -8.71 -3.35
N VAL A 89 1.99 -10.02 -3.41
CA VAL A 89 1.35 -10.90 -4.40
C VAL A 89 0.59 -12.02 -3.71
N LYS A 90 -0.42 -12.59 -4.37
CA LYS A 90 -1.18 -13.73 -3.82
C LYS A 90 -0.29 -14.94 -3.61
N LYS A 91 -0.62 -15.78 -2.61
CA LYS A 91 0.02 -17.11 -2.43
C LYS A 91 -0.05 -17.89 -3.73
N GLY A 92 1.03 -18.58 -4.08
CA GLY A 92 1.17 -19.30 -5.33
C GLY A 92 1.71 -18.47 -6.51
N THR A 93 1.81 -17.15 -6.34
CA THR A 93 2.47 -16.27 -7.32
C THR A 93 3.92 -16.04 -6.90
N PRO A 94 4.91 -16.27 -7.79
CA PRO A 94 6.31 -15.99 -7.48
C PRO A 94 6.52 -14.52 -7.10
N PRO A 95 7.32 -14.22 -6.05
CA PRO A 95 7.64 -12.85 -5.68
C PRO A 95 8.27 -12.08 -6.85
N PRO A 96 7.71 -10.91 -7.25
CA PRO A 96 8.30 -10.07 -8.30
C PRO A 96 9.66 -9.52 -7.89
N PRO A 97 10.50 -9.04 -8.83
CA PRO A 97 11.88 -8.63 -8.56
C PRO A 97 12.04 -7.58 -7.47
N SER A 98 11.12 -6.61 -7.38
CA SER A 98 11.17 -5.61 -6.30
C SER A 98 10.93 -6.25 -4.92
N LEU A 99 10.00 -7.19 -4.82
CA LEU A 99 9.73 -7.90 -3.57
C LEU A 99 10.88 -8.83 -3.18
N GLN A 100 11.50 -9.50 -4.16
CA GLN A 100 12.72 -10.28 -3.90
C GLN A 100 13.84 -9.41 -3.32
N ASN A 101 14.00 -8.17 -3.80
CA ASN A 101 14.97 -7.23 -3.28
C ASN A 101 14.62 -6.74 -1.86
N ILE A 102 13.33 -6.56 -1.57
CA ILE A 102 12.85 -6.29 -0.20
C ILE A 102 13.25 -7.45 0.72
N PHE A 103 13.05 -8.69 0.31
CA PHE A 103 13.43 -9.88 1.10
C PHE A 103 14.94 -9.97 1.31
N LYS A 104 15.76 -9.67 0.30
CA LYS A 104 17.22 -9.61 0.43
C LYS A 104 17.65 -8.54 1.44
N GLU A 105 17.02 -7.38 1.44
CA GLU A 105 17.31 -6.32 2.42
C GLU A 105 16.90 -6.73 3.82
N ILE A 106 15.74 -7.38 4.01
CA ILE A 106 15.31 -7.91 5.32
C ILE A 106 16.34 -8.94 5.84
N HIS A 107 16.79 -9.83 4.98
CA HIS A 107 17.85 -10.79 5.36
C HIS A 107 19.14 -10.09 5.78
N SER A 108 19.60 -9.11 5.00
CA SER A 108 20.83 -8.36 5.30
C SER A 108 20.73 -7.51 6.56
N ASP A 109 19.55 -6.94 6.85
CA ASP A 109 19.31 -6.04 7.96
C ASP A 109 19.03 -6.77 9.29
N LEU A 110 18.26 -7.87 9.22
CA LEU A 110 17.69 -8.56 10.40
C LEU A 110 18.14 -10.03 10.52
N GLY A 111 18.80 -10.59 9.51
CA GLY A 111 19.14 -12.02 9.47
C GLY A 111 17.93 -12.93 9.25
N ILE A 112 16.79 -12.42 8.79
CA ILE A 112 15.56 -13.17 8.59
C ILE A 112 15.57 -13.79 7.20
N ASP A 113 15.46 -15.11 7.12
CA ASP A 113 15.29 -15.83 5.86
C ASP A 113 13.82 -15.87 5.45
N MET A 114 13.52 -15.28 4.30
CA MET A 114 12.16 -15.27 3.73
C MET A 114 11.90 -16.55 2.96
N ASN A 115 11.80 -17.67 3.69
CA ASN A 115 11.64 -19.03 3.13
C ASN A 115 10.18 -19.46 2.98
N ALA A 116 9.23 -18.57 3.19
CA ALA A 116 7.79 -18.90 3.12
C ALA A 116 7.32 -19.41 1.74
N GLY A 117 8.17 -19.33 0.70
CA GLY A 117 7.81 -19.76 -0.66
C GLY A 117 6.73 -18.91 -1.33
N HIS A 118 6.36 -17.80 -0.71
CA HIS A 118 5.34 -16.87 -1.22
C HIS A 118 5.69 -15.40 -0.96
N GLY A 119 4.99 -14.49 -1.66
CA GLY A 119 5.14 -13.03 -1.52
C GLY A 119 3.88 -12.34 -0.98
N GLU A 120 3.02 -13.04 -0.23
CA GLU A 120 1.84 -12.45 0.37
C GLU A 120 2.18 -11.77 1.70
N LEU A 121 2.00 -10.45 1.78
CA LEU A 121 2.40 -9.62 2.92
C LEU A 121 1.26 -9.35 3.93
N THR A 122 0.19 -10.12 3.90
CA THR A 122 -0.96 -9.96 4.81
C THR A 122 -0.55 -10.09 6.29
N ALA A 123 0.47 -10.90 6.59
CA ALA A 123 1.01 -11.02 7.95
C ALA A 123 1.57 -9.67 8.49
N TRP A 124 2.19 -8.87 7.63
CA TRP A 124 2.64 -7.51 8.00
C TRP A 124 1.46 -6.56 8.17
N ALA A 125 0.48 -6.61 7.24
CA ALA A 125 -0.71 -5.76 7.30
C ALA A 125 -1.48 -5.95 8.61
N LYS A 126 -1.65 -7.19 9.07
CA LYS A 126 -2.30 -7.53 10.34
C LYS A 126 -1.57 -7.02 11.58
N GLN A 127 -0.29 -6.66 11.45
CA GLN A 127 0.50 -6.07 12.53
C GLN A 127 0.50 -4.53 12.52
N GLY A 128 -0.23 -3.91 11.58
CA GLY A 128 -0.32 -2.45 11.46
C GLY A 128 0.60 -1.85 10.40
N VAL A 129 1.05 -2.64 9.41
CA VAL A 129 1.77 -2.14 8.24
C VAL A 129 0.77 -1.87 7.11
N LEU A 130 0.43 -0.61 6.88
CA LEU A 130 -0.41 -0.21 5.76
C LEU A 130 0.39 -0.25 4.45
N LEU A 131 0.06 -1.18 3.58
CA LEU A 131 0.71 -1.41 2.28
C LEU A 131 -0.07 -0.68 1.18
N LEU A 132 0.15 0.63 1.03
CA LEU A 132 -0.68 1.51 0.21
C LEU A 132 0.00 1.88 -1.12
N ASN A 133 -0.63 1.55 -2.25
CA ASN A 133 -0.28 2.17 -3.53
C ASN A 133 -0.93 3.56 -3.64
N THR A 134 -0.30 4.48 -4.36
CA THR A 134 -0.89 5.81 -4.63
C THR A 134 -1.95 5.76 -5.72
N VAL A 135 -1.86 4.81 -6.64
CA VAL A 135 -2.88 4.46 -7.65
C VAL A 135 -3.32 3.03 -7.36
N LEU A 136 -4.62 2.80 -7.18
CA LEU A 136 -5.10 1.51 -6.66
C LEU A 136 -5.52 0.51 -7.74
N THR A 137 -5.52 0.89 -9.01
CA THR A 137 -5.88 0.03 -10.14
C THR A 137 -4.97 0.27 -11.35
N VAL A 138 -4.85 -0.74 -12.20
CA VAL A 138 -4.01 -0.69 -13.41
C VAL A 138 -4.58 -1.63 -14.48
N ARG A 139 -4.43 -1.32 -15.76
CA ARG A 139 -4.70 -2.27 -16.86
C ARG A 139 -3.62 -3.33 -16.95
N GLU A 140 -4.01 -4.53 -17.36
CA GLU A 140 -3.08 -5.61 -17.66
C GLU A 140 -2.01 -5.15 -18.66
N GLY A 141 -0.73 -5.37 -18.30
CA GLY A 141 0.41 -5.03 -19.17
C GLY A 141 0.73 -3.53 -19.30
N GLU A 142 -0.10 -2.62 -18.76
CA GLU A 142 0.04 -1.17 -18.98
C GLU A 142 0.32 -0.42 -17.66
N PRO A 143 1.57 -0.39 -17.16
CA PRO A 143 1.89 0.35 -15.95
C PRO A 143 1.53 1.84 -16.06
N ASN A 144 1.05 2.45 -14.97
CA ASN A 144 0.57 3.83 -14.91
C ASN A 144 -0.70 4.14 -15.73
N SER A 145 -1.40 3.17 -16.28
CA SER A 145 -2.60 3.39 -17.11
C SER A 145 -3.73 4.15 -16.41
N HIS A 146 -3.84 4.05 -15.07
CA HIS A 146 -4.85 4.76 -14.28
C HIS A 146 -4.29 5.95 -13.48
N LYS A 147 -3.07 6.41 -13.82
CA LYS A 147 -2.48 7.60 -13.22
C LYS A 147 -3.31 8.85 -13.54
N ASN A 148 -3.43 9.77 -12.57
CA ASN A 148 -4.18 11.03 -12.68
C ASN A 148 -5.69 10.86 -12.91
N MET A 149 -6.24 9.67 -12.65
CA MET A 149 -7.67 9.42 -12.78
C MET A 149 -8.46 9.64 -11.48
N GLY A 150 -7.80 10.11 -10.42
CA GLY A 150 -8.43 10.43 -9.13
C GLY A 150 -7.95 9.58 -7.94
N TRP A 151 -7.23 8.49 -8.18
CA TRP A 151 -6.69 7.66 -7.10
C TRP A 151 -5.71 8.43 -6.21
N GLU A 152 -4.86 9.25 -6.80
CA GLU A 152 -3.87 10.02 -6.04
C GLU A 152 -4.55 10.99 -5.06
N THR A 153 -5.69 11.60 -5.43
CA THR A 153 -6.48 12.45 -4.54
C THR A 153 -7.05 11.64 -3.37
N PHE A 154 -7.56 10.44 -3.63
CA PHE A 154 -8.07 9.55 -2.60
C PHE A 154 -6.97 9.10 -1.63
N THR A 155 -5.84 8.63 -2.15
CA THR A 155 -4.73 8.14 -1.33
C THR A 155 -4.00 9.27 -0.60
N ASP A 156 -3.95 10.48 -1.16
CA ASP A 156 -3.48 11.66 -0.44
C ASP A 156 -4.38 12.00 0.77
N ARG A 157 -5.69 11.77 0.65
CA ARG A 157 -6.60 11.90 1.79
C ARG A 157 -6.29 10.87 2.87
N VAL A 158 -6.06 9.60 2.50
CA VAL A 158 -5.66 8.55 3.46
C VAL A 158 -4.37 8.95 4.19
N ILE A 159 -3.34 9.41 3.47
CA ILE A 159 -2.07 9.84 4.06
C ILE A 159 -2.27 11.06 4.96
N SER A 160 -3.12 12.02 4.56
CA SER A 160 -3.44 13.21 5.35
C SER A 160 -4.12 12.85 6.66
N GLU A 161 -5.02 11.88 6.68
CA GLU A 161 -5.62 11.40 7.93
C GLU A 161 -4.57 10.77 8.84
N LEU A 162 -3.68 9.94 8.29
CA LEU A 162 -2.57 9.37 9.06
C LEU A 162 -1.62 10.44 9.61
N ASN A 163 -1.40 11.54 8.87
CA ASN A 163 -0.62 12.68 9.34
C ASN A 163 -1.27 13.37 10.55
N ASN A 164 -2.57 13.21 10.76
CA ASN A 164 -3.30 13.78 11.90
C ASN A 164 -3.33 12.85 13.13
N LYS A 165 -2.80 11.62 13.03
CA LYS A 165 -2.72 10.72 14.20
C LYS A 165 -1.90 11.34 15.30
N GLN A 166 -2.31 11.05 16.55
CA GLN A 166 -1.60 11.49 17.75
C GLN A 166 -0.52 10.50 18.21
N THR A 167 -0.48 9.31 17.60
CA THR A 167 0.56 8.30 17.79
C THR A 167 1.54 8.35 16.62
N PRO A 168 2.86 8.23 16.87
CA PRO A 168 3.85 8.20 15.79
C PRO A 168 3.58 7.10 14.77
N VAL A 169 3.78 7.44 13.49
CA VAL A 169 3.73 6.52 12.36
C VAL A 169 5.06 6.58 11.62
N VAL A 170 5.59 5.44 11.19
CA VAL A 170 6.82 5.35 10.40
C VAL A 170 6.43 5.18 8.92
N PHE A 171 6.79 6.15 8.10
CA PHE A 171 6.56 6.13 6.65
C PHE A 171 7.80 5.67 5.92
N LEU A 172 7.72 4.55 5.19
CA LEU A 172 8.77 4.02 4.33
C LEU A 172 8.53 4.51 2.90
N LEU A 173 9.37 5.44 2.44
CA LEU A 173 9.22 6.18 1.18
C LEU A 173 10.31 5.76 0.20
N TRP A 174 10.05 4.71 -0.56
CA TRP A 174 11.01 4.11 -1.48
C TRP A 174 10.84 4.63 -2.91
N GLY A 175 11.87 5.29 -3.43
CA GLY A 175 11.90 5.87 -4.75
C GLY A 175 11.33 7.30 -4.83
N ALA A 176 11.52 7.94 -5.98
CA ALA A 176 11.14 9.34 -6.19
C ALA A 176 9.62 9.57 -6.06
N HIS A 177 8.82 8.60 -6.51
CA HIS A 177 7.35 8.69 -6.45
C HIS A 177 6.85 8.72 -5.01
N ALA A 178 7.27 7.75 -4.18
CA ALA A 178 6.88 7.70 -2.77
C ALA A 178 7.43 8.92 -1.99
N ARG A 179 8.65 9.36 -2.27
CA ARG A 179 9.25 10.52 -1.61
C ARG A 179 8.48 11.83 -1.84
N LYS A 180 7.75 11.98 -2.97
CA LYS A 180 6.89 13.14 -3.20
C LYS A 180 5.78 13.24 -2.16
N LYS A 181 5.34 12.12 -1.57
CA LYS A 181 4.33 12.09 -0.52
C LYS A 181 4.86 12.63 0.83
N ALA A 182 6.19 12.79 0.99
CA ALA A 182 6.77 13.39 2.19
C ALA A 182 6.27 14.82 2.46
N SER A 183 5.82 15.55 1.43
CA SER A 183 5.25 16.90 1.57
C SER A 183 3.88 16.90 2.25
N VAL A 184 3.14 15.80 2.18
CA VAL A 184 1.83 15.64 2.85
C VAL A 184 2.03 15.28 4.34
N ILE A 185 3.18 14.67 4.67
CA ILE A 185 3.51 14.23 6.04
C ILE A 185 4.25 15.35 6.73
N THR A 186 3.50 16.26 7.37
CA THR A 186 4.03 17.50 7.98
C THR A 186 4.11 17.45 9.51
N ASN A 187 3.34 16.55 10.16
CA ASN A 187 3.34 16.43 11.60
C ASN A 187 4.69 15.86 12.09
N PRO A 188 5.42 16.59 12.97
CA PRO A 188 6.77 16.23 13.39
C PRO A 188 6.84 14.97 14.27
N ILE A 189 5.71 14.47 14.77
CA ILE A 189 5.70 13.22 15.55
C ILE A 189 5.93 11.98 14.68
N HIS A 190 5.72 12.08 13.36
CA HIS A 190 5.89 10.97 12.43
C HIS A 190 7.30 10.88 11.87
N TYR A 191 7.73 9.68 11.57
CA TYR A 191 9.04 9.40 11.01
C TYR A 191 8.96 9.13 9.52
N LYS A 192 9.91 9.66 8.75
CA LYS A 192 10.04 9.45 7.29
C LYS A 192 11.39 8.82 6.99
N LEU A 193 11.40 7.56 6.59
CA LEU A 193 12.58 6.85 6.15
C LEU A 193 12.59 6.78 4.61
N THR A 194 13.60 7.34 3.98
CA THR A 194 13.69 7.46 2.53
C THR A 194 14.84 6.65 1.97
N ALA A 195 14.60 5.91 0.88
CA ALA A 195 15.62 5.17 0.13
C ALA A 195 15.28 5.18 -1.37
N PRO A 196 16.19 4.78 -2.26
CA PRO A 196 15.86 4.41 -3.63
C PRO A 196 14.81 3.30 -3.69
N HIS A 197 14.16 3.13 -4.85
CA HIS A 197 13.14 2.09 -5.02
C HIS A 197 13.78 0.69 -5.04
N PRO A 198 13.13 -0.36 -4.49
CA PRO A 198 13.66 -1.73 -4.46
C PRO A 198 13.71 -2.43 -5.81
N SER A 199 13.31 -1.78 -6.92
CA SER A 199 13.41 -2.39 -8.26
C SER A 199 14.88 -2.71 -8.62
N PRO A 200 15.11 -3.72 -9.48
CA PRO A 200 16.46 -4.04 -9.96
C PRO A 200 17.22 -2.84 -10.56
N LEU A 201 16.47 -1.87 -11.13
CA LEU A 201 17.05 -0.67 -11.74
C LEU A 201 17.66 0.32 -10.73
N SER A 202 17.30 0.23 -9.45
CA SER A 202 17.68 1.23 -8.45
C SER A 202 18.09 0.68 -7.08
N ALA A 203 17.86 -0.60 -6.81
CA ALA A 203 18.11 -1.17 -5.49
C ALA A 203 19.58 -1.02 -5.05
N TYR A 204 20.54 -1.15 -5.96
CA TYR A 204 21.95 -0.98 -5.68
C TYR A 204 22.37 0.49 -5.44
N ASN A 205 21.51 1.45 -5.74
CA ASN A 205 21.79 2.88 -5.53
C ASN A 205 21.47 3.34 -4.09
N GLY A 206 21.33 2.41 -3.14
CA GLY A 206 21.14 2.70 -1.72
C GLY A 206 19.82 2.21 -1.11
N PHE A 207 19.04 1.34 -1.79
CA PHE A 207 17.99 0.57 -1.15
C PHE A 207 18.62 -0.55 -0.31
N PHE A 208 19.54 -1.32 -0.89
CA PHE A 208 20.34 -2.28 -0.14
C PHE A 208 21.23 -1.54 0.88
N GLY A 209 21.16 -1.97 2.13
CA GLY A 209 21.83 -1.36 3.26
C GLY A 209 21.12 -0.14 3.86
N CYS A 210 19.89 0.18 3.43
CA CYS A 210 19.09 1.27 4.04
C CYS A 210 18.68 0.97 5.48
N LYS A 211 18.58 -0.31 5.85
CA LYS A 211 18.24 -0.81 7.20
C LYS A 211 16.89 -0.28 7.70
N HIS A 212 15.93 -0.14 6.80
CA HIS A 212 14.64 0.44 7.16
C HIS A 212 13.81 -0.47 8.07
N PHE A 213 14.03 -1.78 8.07
CA PHE A 213 13.27 -2.73 8.88
C PHE A 213 13.69 -2.69 10.34
N SER A 214 14.99 -2.73 10.63
CA SER A 214 15.54 -2.54 11.99
C SER A 214 15.24 -1.15 12.53
N LYS A 215 15.49 -0.08 11.74
CA LYS A 215 15.19 1.30 12.11
C LYS A 215 13.72 1.52 12.42
N THR A 216 12.81 0.90 11.65
CA THR A 216 11.37 0.95 11.93
C THR A 216 11.07 0.38 13.31
N ASN A 217 11.61 -0.78 13.63
CA ASN A 217 11.39 -1.42 14.92
C ASN A 217 12.01 -0.65 16.08
N GLU A 218 13.18 -0.03 15.90
CA GLU A 218 13.78 0.89 16.87
C GLU A 218 12.87 2.08 17.16
N LEU A 219 12.32 2.73 16.10
CA LEU A 219 11.42 3.88 16.23
C LEU A 219 10.09 3.51 16.90
N LEU A 220 9.51 2.35 16.53
CA LEU A 220 8.29 1.84 17.17
C LEU A 220 8.53 1.58 18.66
N THR A 221 9.61 0.88 19.01
CA THR A 221 9.96 0.60 20.39
C THR A 221 10.20 1.89 21.19
N ALA A 222 10.94 2.84 20.62
CA ALA A 222 11.19 4.13 21.25
C ALA A 222 9.92 4.96 21.50
N SER A 223 8.88 4.75 20.67
CA SER A 223 7.56 5.38 20.84
C SER A 223 6.57 4.55 21.64
N GLY A 224 7.02 3.47 22.30
CA GLY A 224 6.17 2.61 23.13
C GLY A 224 5.23 1.69 22.32
N GLN A 225 5.50 1.49 21.04
CA GLN A 225 4.71 0.64 20.14
C GLN A 225 5.41 -0.73 19.95
N THR A 226 4.60 -1.77 19.73
CA THR A 226 5.11 -3.12 19.43
C THR A 226 5.85 -3.10 18.10
N PRO A 227 7.09 -3.64 18.02
CA PRO A 227 7.80 -3.81 16.76
C PRO A 227 7.05 -4.74 15.79
N ILE A 228 7.42 -4.68 14.53
CA ILE A 228 6.89 -5.57 13.48
C ILE A 228 7.75 -6.83 13.44
N ASP A 229 7.09 -7.98 13.44
CA ASP A 229 7.70 -9.22 13.02
C ASP A 229 7.65 -9.27 11.48
N TRP A 230 8.83 -9.17 10.86
CA TRP A 230 8.97 -9.14 9.41
C TRP A 230 9.00 -10.53 8.77
N HIS A 231 8.94 -11.63 9.56
CA HIS A 231 8.81 -12.98 9.02
C HIS A 231 7.51 -13.16 8.22
N LEU A 232 7.55 -14.06 7.27
CA LEU A 232 6.37 -14.59 6.57
C LEU A 232 6.29 -16.10 6.84
N ASP A 233 5.10 -16.58 7.22
CA ASP A 233 4.82 -18.00 7.50
C ASP A 233 4.40 -18.76 6.23
#